data_ac215ded973f471de06e9d3992bda587
#
_entry.id   ac215ded973f471de06e9d3992bda587
#
_cell.length_a   1.000
_cell.length_b   1.000
_cell.length_c   1.000
_cell.angle_alpha   90.00
_cell.angle_beta   90.00
_cell.angle_gamma   90.00
#
_symmetry.space_group_name_H-M   'P 1'
#
loop_
_entity.id
_entity.type
_entity.pdbx_description
1 polymer ?
#
loop_
_entity_poly.entity_id
_entity_poly.type
_entity_poly.pdbx_seq_one_letter_code
_entity_poly.pdbx_strand_id
1 'polypeptide(L)'
;GINEVIVAHGDPNPLVRGNGISVLEQAGIKVQSGLLEKEAAEQMREFLHWCQNRRPYVTVKIATDSTGSVDDLSLEAQRFTSDECLERVHQLRKDSCAILVGANTVIRDDPQLTVRLVQTDRQPLRVIIDPNNRVSPSAKLLNDGNPVQHLTENFRGLPALLDMLGDMEIQRLVIEGGPTTINYFLEDGLVDEFIHVISEVNHVKPVPSNFDLSSFSKVETSNWGIEKVKIYTK
;
A
#
# COMPACT_ATOMS: atom_id res chain seq x y z
N GLY A 1 0.05 41.12 7.94
CA GLY A 1 -0.87 40.02 8.27
C GLY A 1 -1.36 39.33 7.02
N ILE A 2 -1.96 38.15 7.16
CA ILE A 2 -2.60 37.42 6.06
C ILE A 2 -3.97 38.03 5.84
N ASN A 3 -4.30 38.41 4.60
CA ASN A 3 -5.59 39.03 4.24
C ASN A 3 -6.54 38.05 3.55
N GLU A 4 -5.99 36.99 2.93
CA GLU A 4 -6.74 35.99 2.19
C GLU A 4 -6.07 34.60 2.32
N VAL A 5 -6.90 33.56 2.43
CA VAL A 5 -6.48 32.13 2.47
C VAL A 5 -7.26 31.38 1.40
N ILE A 6 -6.57 30.56 0.62
CA ILE A 6 -7.17 29.67 -0.37
C ILE A 6 -7.03 28.24 0.15
N VAL A 7 -8.16 27.54 0.31
CA VAL A 7 -8.25 26.14 0.77
C VAL A 7 -8.67 25.28 -0.41
N ALA A 8 -7.81 24.38 -0.85
CA ALA A 8 -8.09 23.52 -2.00
C ALA A 8 -9.24 22.55 -1.69
N HIS A 9 -9.16 21.82 -0.57
CA HIS A 9 -10.17 20.83 -0.15
C HIS A 9 -10.56 21.04 1.32
N GLY A 10 -11.85 20.92 1.63
CA GLY A 10 -12.33 20.96 3.02
C GLY A 10 -11.86 19.73 3.81
N ASP A 11 -11.54 19.90 5.08
CA ASP A 11 -11.18 18.80 5.96
C ASP A 11 -12.40 17.89 6.22
N PRO A 12 -12.38 16.61 5.84
CA PRO A 12 -13.49 15.68 6.07
C PRO A 12 -13.57 15.16 7.51
N ASN A 13 -12.50 15.36 8.31
CA ASN A 13 -12.46 14.88 9.69
C ASN A 13 -13.55 15.59 10.51
N PRO A 14 -14.53 14.86 11.11
CA PRO A 14 -15.62 15.45 11.88
C PRO A 14 -15.17 16.35 13.04
N LEU A 15 -13.97 16.12 13.58
CA LEU A 15 -13.40 16.90 14.69
C LEU A 15 -12.86 18.26 14.23
N VAL A 16 -12.58 18.45 12.94
CA VAL A 16 -11.96 19.65 12.37
C VAL A 16 -12.91 20.35 11.40
N ARG A 17 -13.79 19.61 10.75
CA ARG A 17 -14.64 20.01 9.63
C ARG A 17 -15.22 21.43 9.76
N GLY A 18 -14.73 22.34 8.93
CA GLY A 18 -15.21 23.74 8.84
C GLY A 18 -14.73 24.66 9.97
N ASN A 19 -14.23 24.16 11.08
CA ASN A 19 -13.82 25.00 12.21
C ASN A 19 -12.66 25.94 11.84
N GLY A 20 -11.65 25.46 11.09
CA GLY A 20 -10.52 26.29 10.68
C GLY A 20 -10.95 27.45 9.77
N ILE A 21 -11.84 27.20 8.81
CA ILE A 21 -12.40 28.23 7.92
C ILE A 21 -13.17 29.28 8.74
N SER A 22 -14.06 28.84 9.62
CA SER A 22 -14.86 29.74 10.47
C SER A 22 -13.97 30.62 11.37
N VAL A 23 -12.90 30.10 11.93
CA VAL A 23 -11.94 30.87 12.74
C VAL A 23 -11.24 31.94 11.91
N LEU A 24 -10.83 31.62 10.67
CA LEU A 24 -10.20 32.59 9.77
C LEU A 24 -11.17 33.73 9.38
N GLU A 25 -12.41 33.37 9.02
CA GLU A 25 -13.45 34.34 8.66
C GLU A 25 -13.83 35.28 9.83
N GLN A 26 -13.93 34.72 11.05
CA GLN A 26 -14.17 35.50 12.27
C GLN A 26 -13.01 36.45 12.59
N ALA A 27 -11.79 36.12 12.18
CA ALA A 27 -10.62 36.99 12.29
C ALA A 27 -10.54 38.05 11.17
N GLY A 28 -11.56 38.14 10.29
CA GLY A 28 -11.59 39.08 9.17
C GLY A 28 -10.74 38.70 7.97
N ILE A 29 -10.30 37.43 7.90
CA ILE A 29 -9.53 36.90 6.78
C ILE A 29 -10.49 36.34 5.73
N LYS A 30 -10.34 36.78 4.49
CA LYS A 30 -11.12 36.25 3.37
C LYS A 30 -10.70 34.81 3.09
N VAL A 31 -11.67 33.88 3.01
CA VAL A 31 -11.40 32.48 2.67
C VAL A 31 -12.09 32.13 1.35
N GLN A 32 -11.32 31.52 0.44
CA GLN A 32 -11.84 30.88 -0.77
C GLN A 32 -11.56 29.39 -0.68
N SER A 33 -12.54 28.55 -1.02
CA SER A 33 -12.39 27.10 -1.02
C SER A 33 -12.73 26.49 -2.38
N GLY A 34 -12.18 25.29 -2.67
CA GLY A 34 -12.48 24.51 -3.85
C GLY A 34 -11.56 24.76 -5.06
N LEU A 35 -10.51 25.58 -4.94
CA LEU A 35 -9.52 25.74 -6.00
C LEU A 35 -8.68 24.48 -6.14
N LEU A 36 -8.69 23.83 -7.33
CA LEU A 36 -8.02 22.55 -7.60
C LEU A 36 -8.47 21.43 -6.62
N GLU A 37 -9.75 21.41 -6.28
CA GLU A 37 -10.30 20.47 -5.29
C GLU A 37 -10.08 19.01 -5.67
N LYS A 38 -10.23 18.68 -6.98
CA LYS A 38 -10.04 17.32 -7.48
C LYS A 38 -8.59 16.87 -7.38
N GLU A 39 -7.65 17.73 -7.75
CA GLU A 39 -6.22 17.47 -7.66
C GLU A 39 -5.77 17.33 -6.19
N ALA A 40 -6.30 18.17 -5.31
CA ALA A 40 -6.05 18.05 -3.88
C ALA A 40 -6.63 16.75 -3.29
N ALA A 41 -7.84 16.36 -3.69
CA ALA A 41 -8.46 15.12 -3.27
C ALA A 41 -7.62 13.90 -3.72
N GLU A 42 -7.08 13.93 -4.94
CA GLU A 42 -6.19 12.85 -5.44
C GLU A 42 -4.90 12.74 -4.62
N GLN A 43 -4.29 13.88 -4.27
CA GLN A 43 -3.10 13.91 -3.41
C GLN A 43 -3.36 13.43 -1.97
N MET A 44 -4.59 13.59 -1.49
CA MET A 44 -4.99 13.26 -0.11
C MET A 44 -5.86 12.01 -0.03
N ARG A 45 -5.96 11.22 -1.10
CA ARG A 45 -6.93 10.12 -1.22
C ARG A 45 -6.86 9.11 -0.07
N GLU A 46 -5.66 8.79 0.42
CA GLU A 46 -5.48 7.85 1.53
C GLU A 46 -6.05 8.43 2.84
N PHE A 47 -5.80 9.70 3.11
CA PHE A 47 -6.35 10.41 4.26
C PHE A 47 -7.88 10.55 4.14
N LEU A 48 -8.39 10.95 2.98
CA LEU A 48 -9.83 11.08 2.72
C LEU A 48 -10.54 9.74 2.89
N HIS A 49 -9.97 8.66 2.34
CA HIS A 49 -10.47 7.30 2.50
C HIS A 49 -10.55 6.90 3.97
N TRP A 50 -9.46 7.10 4.73
CA TRP A 50 -9.42 6.78 6.16
C TRP A 50 -10.44 7.60 6.97
N CYS A 51 -10.59 8.88 6.69
CA CYS A 51 -11.60 9.73 7.35
C CYS A 51 -13.02 9.21 7.14
N GLN A 52 -13.32 8.71 5.93
CA GLN A 52 -14.66 8.23 5.54
C GLN A 52 -14.94 6.82 6.05
N ASN A 53 -13.97 5.90 5.94
CA ASN A 53 -14.17 4.47 6.13
C ASN A 53 -13.58 3.94 7.44
N ARG A 54 -12.74 4.71 8.13
CA ARG A 54 -11.97 4.30 9.30
C ARG A 54 -11.11 3.06 9.05
N ARG A 55 -10.70 2.86 7.80
CA ARG A 55 -9.84 1.78 7.32
C ARG A 55 -8.75 2.36 6.41
N PRO A 56 -7.57 1.71 6.30
CA PRO A 56 -6.56 2.15 5.36
C PRO A 56 -7.04 2.04 3.91
N TYR A 57 -6.54 2.91 3.06
CA TYR A 57 -6.53 2.74 1.61
C TYR A 57 -5.58 1.59 1.27
N VAL A 58 -6.09 0.56 0.60
CA VAL A 58 -5.37 -0.69 0.35
C VAL A 58 -4.80 -0.69 -1.06
N THR A 59 -3.47 -0.64 -1.15
CA THR A 59 -2.72 -0.77 -2.40
C THR A 59 -2.08 -2.15 -2.47
N VAL A 60 -2.37 -2.92 -3.51
CA VAL A 60 -1.60 -4.13 -3.86
C VAL A 60 -0.47 -3.74 -4.79
N LYS A 61 0.75 -4.22 -4.55
CA LYS A 61 1.85 -4.18 -5.52
C LYS A 61 2.37 -5.58 -5.78
N ILE A 62 2.36 -5.99 -7.03
CA ILE A 62 2.91 -7.27 -7.47
C ILE A 62 3.77 -7.08 -8.72
N ALA A 63 4.83 -7.86 -8.83
CA ALA A 63 5.61 -7.98 -10.05
C ALA A 63 5.39 -9.35 -10.68
N THR A 64 5.23 -9.37 -12.01
CA THR A 64 5.18 -10.60 -12.79
C THR A 64 6.21 -10.54 -13.91
N ASP A 65 6.57 -11.70 -14.43
CA ASP A 65 7.24 -11.79 -15.71
C ASP A 65 6.27 -11.51 -16.89
N SER A 66 6.74 -11.60 -18.12
CA SER A 66 5.91 -11.34 -19.31
C SER A 66 4.80 -12.38 -19.53
N THR A 67 4.90 -13.56 -18.88
CA THR A 67 3.90 -14.64 -18.93
C THR A 67 2.86 -14.57 -17.82
N GLY A 68 3.00 -13.61 -16.87
CA GLY A 68 2.14 -13.47 -15.71
C GLY A 68 2.59 -14.29 -14.50
N SER A 69 3.83 -14.78 -14.49
CA SER A 69 4.38 -15.51 -13.36
C SER A 69 4.98 -14.58 -12.30
N VAL A 70 4.74 -14.87 -11.03
CA VAL A 70 5.25 -14.09 -9.88
C VAL A 70 6.57 -14.62 -9.33
N ASP A 71 6.92 -15.86 -9.66
CA ASP A 71 8.13 -16.55 -9.19
C ASP A 71 8.40 -17.75 -10.10
N ASP A 72 9.50 -18.44 -9.90
CA ASP A 72 9.76 -19.75 -10.46
C ASP A 72 9.95 -20.79 -9.34
N LEU A 73 10.04 -22.08 -9.70
CA LEU A 73 10.26 -23.17 -8.74
C LEU A 73 11.74 -23.36 -8.42
N SER A 74 12.59 -22.35 -8.61
CA SER A 74 14.00 -22.40 -8.23
C SER A 74 14.17 -22.51 -6.71
N LEU A 75 15.33 -23.02 -6.27
CA LEU A 75 15.63 -23.14 -4.83
C LEU A 75 15.77 -21.77 -4.15
N GLU A 76 16.24 -20.77 -4.89
CA GLU A 76 16.43 -19.41 -4.39
C GLU A 76 15.50 -18.44 -5.15
N ALA A 77 14.75 -17.65 -4.39
CA ALA A 77 13.97 -16.56 -4.96
C ALA A 77 14.91 -15.50 -5.54
N GLN A 78 14.77 -15.21 -6.83
CA GLN A 78 15.56 -14.21 -7.51
C GLN A 78 14.71 -13.01 -7.92
N ARG A 79 15.24 -11.81 -7.66
CA ARG A 79 14.62 -10.60 -8.17
C ARG A 79 14.81 -10.53 -9.70
N PHE A 80 13.72 -10.26 -10.40
CA PHE A 80 13.68 -10.18 -11.87
C PHE A 80 13.26 -8.79 -12.39
N THR A 81 13.28 -7.77 -11.51
CA THR A 81 13.00 -6.37 -11.84
C THR A 81 14.27 -5.53 -11.74
N SER A 82 14.34 -4.42 -12.49
CA SER A 82 15.47 -3.50 -12.51
C SER A 82 15.73 -2.80 -11.18
N ASP A 83 16.88 -2.15 -11.06
CA ASP A 83 17.23 -1.35 -9.87
C ASP A 83 16.36 -0.10 -9.77
N GLU A 84 16.03 0.53 -10.89
CA GLU A 84 15.11 1.67 -10.93
C GLU A 84 13.70 1.27 -10.45
N CYS A 85 13.22 0.09 -10.86
CA CYS A 85 11.96 -0.45 -10.34
C CYS A 85 12.04 -0.67 -8.82
N LEU A 86 13.15 -1.20 -8.33
CA LEU A 86 13.36 -1.43 -6.90
C LEU A 86 13.36 -0.10 -6.11
N GLU A 87 13.97 0.96 -6.63
CA GLU A 87 13.90 2.29 -6.01
C GLU A 87 12.46 2.80 -5.91
N ARG A 88 11.64 2.60 -6.96
CA ARG A 88 10.21 2.93 -6.94
C ARG A 88 9.44 2.14 -5.89
N VAL A 89 9.76 0.86 -5.71
CA VAL A 89 9.19 0.04 -4.62
C VAL A 89 9.58 0.60 -3.25
N HIS A 90 10.83 1.02 -3.07
CA HIS A 90 11.26 1.65 -1.82
C HIS A 90 10.60 3.02 -1.59
N GLN A 91 10.34 3.79 -2.65
CA GLN A 91 9.54 5.02 -2.55
C GLN A 91 8.10 4.70 -2.13
N LEU A 92 7.46 3.69 -2.73
CA LEU A 92 6.12 3.23 -2.36
C LEU A 92 6.06 2.82 -0.88
N ARG A 93 7.06 2.09 -0.38
CA ARG A 93 7.17 1.72 1.05
C ARG A 93 7.32 2.93 1.95
N LYS A 94 8.16 3.91 1.56
CA LYS A 94 8.34 5.17 2.29
C LYS A 94 7.03 5.94 2.45
N ASP A 95 6.22 5.97 1.39
CA ASP A 95 4.94 6.70 1.33
C ASP A 95 3.80 5.92 1.99
N SER A 96 4.07 4.70 2.49
CA SER A 96 3.09 3.85 3.16
C SER A 96 3.19 3.94 4.67
N CYS A 97 2.06 3.73 5.36
CA CYS A 97 2.04 3.61 6.82
C CYS A 97 2.34 2.18 7.25
N ALA A 98 1.87 1.19 6.49
CA ALA A 98 2.10 -0.22 6.75
C ALA A 98 2.34 -1.02 5.46
N ILE A 99 3.07 -2.14 5.60
CA ILE A 99 3.30 -3.14 4.54
C ILE A 99 2.84 -4.49 5.06
N LEU A 100 2.04 -5.20 4.26
CA LEU A 100 1.50 -6.51 4.62
C LEU A 100 2.02 -7.61 3.69
N VAL A 101 2.37 -8.74 4.30
CA VAL A 101 2.71 -10.00 3.62
C VAL A 101 2.03 -11.19 4.27
N GLY A 102 1.85 -12.26 3.52
CA GLY A 102 1.47 -13.57 4.06
C GLY A 102 2.69 -14.40 4.48
N ALA A 103 2.47 -15.39 5.34
CA ALA A 103 3.52 -16.30 5.82
C ALA A 103 4.32 -16.97 4.69
N ASN A 104 3.67 -17.35 3.58
CA ASN A 104 4.36 -18.00 2.46
C ASN A 104 5.45 -17.11 1.86
N THR A 105 5.20 -15.80 1.72
CA THR A 105 6.19 -14.83 1.24
C THR A 105 7.37 -14.73 2.20
N VAL A 106 7.09 -14.67 3.52
CA VAL A 106 8.16 -14.62 4.53
C VAL A 106 9.02 -15.89 4.50
N ILE A 107 8.39 -17.07 4.41
CA ILE A 107 9.09 -18.35 4.37
C ILE A 107 9.93 -18.51 3.09
N ARG A 108 9.39 -18.02 1.95
CA ARG A 108 10.04 -18.14 0.64
C ARG A 108 11.22 -17.19 0.48
N ASP A 109 11.03 -15.91 0.84
CA ASP A 109 11.92 -14.83 0.44
C ASP A 109 12.75 -14.27 1.60
N ASP A 110 12.40 -14.61 2.86
CA ASP A 110 12.96 -14.04 4.09
C ASP A 110 13.22 -12.52 3.97
N PRO A 111 12.17 -11.74 3.59
CA PRO A 111 12.33 -10.35 3.22
C PRO A 111 12.48 -9.46 4.46
N GLN A 112 13.15 -8.32 4.31
CA GLN A 112 13.21 -7.30 5.37
C GLN A 112 12.00 -6.35 5.32
N LEU A 113 11.49 -6.03 4.13
CA LEU A 113 10.39 -5.07 3.88
C LEU A 113 10.64 -3.68 4.47
N THR A 114 11.89 -3.28 4.57
CA THR A 114 12.31 -1.97 5.05
C THR A 114 12.54 -1.01 3.88
N VAL A 115 12.55 0.30 4.18
CA VAL A 115 12.99 1.35 3.26
C VAL A 115 14.50 1.50 3.40
N ARG A 116 15.26 1.27 2.32
CA ARG A 116 16.75 1.27 2.33
C ARG A 116 17.37 2.07 1.20
N LEU A 117 16.71 2.18 0.05
CA LEU A 117 17.27 2.82 -1.16
C LEU A 117 16.88 4.28 -1.30
N VAL A 118 15.97 4.77 -0.49
CA VAL A 118 15.56 6.17 -0.45
C VAL A 118 15.67 6.68 0.99
N GLN A 119 15.97 7.97 1.13
CA GLN A 119 16.06 8.58 2.46
C GLN A 119 14.71 8.58 3.16
N THR A 120 14.66 8.16 4.42
CA THR A 120 13.44 8.14 5.24
C THR A 120 13.78 8.37 6.71
N ASP A 121 12.88 9.04 7.42
CA ASP A 121 12.96 9.26 8.86
C ASP A 121 12.20 8.19 9.66
N ARG A 122 11.43 7.33 8.95
CA ARG A 122 10.63 6.28 9.58
C ARG A 122 10.59 5.02 8.72
N GLN A 123 10.37 3.88 9.38
CA GLN A 123 10.04 2.62 8.71
C GLN A 123 8.53 2.35 8.81
N PRO A 124 7.90 1.79 7.76
CA PRO A 124 6.51 1.36 7.83
C PRO A 124 6.34 0.21 8.83
N LEU A 125 5.14 0.12 9.43
CA LEU A 125 4.74 -1.06 10.19
C LEU A 125 4.68 -2.27 9.25
N ARG A 126 5.36 -3.38 9.60
CA ARG A 126 5.26 -4.63 8.83
C ARG A 126 4.22 -5.54 9.48
N VAL A 127 3.27 -6.01 8.68
CA VAL A 127 2.18 -6.88 9.11
C VAL A 127 2.35 -8.24 8.45
N ILE A 128 2.38 -9.31 9.25
CA ILE A 128 2.47 -10.68 8.77
C ILE A 128 1.16 -11.40 9.09
N ILE A 129 0.48 -11.93 8.06
CA ILE A 129 -0.65 -12.84 8.25
C ILE A 129 -0.11 -14.27 8.28
N ASP A 130 -0.13 -14.89 9.47
CA ASP A 130 0.39 -16.24 9.71
C ASP A 130 -0.48 -17.02 10.72
N PRO A 131 -1.75 -17.29 10.40
CA PRO A 131 -2.69 -17.90 11.36
C PRO A 131 -2.23 -19.25 11.89
N ASN A 132 -1.35 -19.93 11.19
CA ASN A 132 -0.82 -21.26 11.56
C ASN A 132 0.58 -21.19 12.22
N ASN A 133 1.09 -20.00 12.51
CA ASN A 133 2.39 -19.76 13.17
C ASN A 133 3.56 -20.51 12.50
N ARG A 134 3.66 -20.42 11.16
CA ARG A 134 4.66 -21.13 10.34
C ARG A 134 5.94 -20.34 10.11
N VAL A 135 5.92 -19.04 10.32
CA VAL A 135 7.09 -18.18 10.13
C VAL A 135 8.12 -18.47 11.19
N SER A 136 9.37 -18.73 10.77
CA SER A 136 10.46 -18.97 11.70
C SER A 136 10.70 -17.79 12.62
N PRO A 137 10.90 -17.97 13.93
CA PRO A 137 11.31 -16.91 14.84
C PRO A 137 12.63 -16.23 14.42
N SER A 138 13.45 -16.87 13.58
CA SER A 138 14.69 -16.32 13.03
C SER A 138 14.51 -15.49 11.76
N ALA A 139 13.29 -15.32 11.26
CA ALA A 139 13.02 -14.52 10.06
C ALA A 139 13.55 -13.08 10.23
N LYS A 140 14.20 -12.56 9.20
CA LYS A 140 14.89 -11.25 9.24
C LYS A 140 13.99 -10.11 9.72
N LEU A 141 12.75 -10.07 9.21
CA LEU A 141 11.82 -8.98 9.56
C LEU A 141 11.35 -9.03 11.04
N LEU A 142 11.51 -10.17 11.74
CA LEU A 142 11.19 -10.28 13.17
C LEU A 142 12.37 -9.86 14.07
N ASN A 143 13.60 -9.76 13.52
CA ASN A 143 14.83 -9.60 14.29
C ASN A 143 15.62 -8.33 13.95
N ASP A 144 15.10 -7.43 13.14
CA ASP A 144 15.80 -6.22 12.69
C ASP A 144 15.51 -4.97 13.55
N GLY A 145 14.70 -5.11 14.60
CA GLY A 145 14.36 -4.02 15.54
C GLY A 145 13.35 -2.98 15.02
N ASN A 146 12.83 -3.14 13.81
CA ASN A 146 11.81 -2.25 13.26
C ASN A 146 10.38 -2.73 13.63
N PRO A 147 9.34 -1.85 13.58
CA PRO A 147 7.98 -2.21 13.95
C PRO A 147 7.43 -3.39 13.14
N VAL A 148 6.90 -4.40 13.83
CA VAL A 148 6.26 -5.56 13.20
C VAL A 148 5.04 -6.02 14.01
N GLN A 149 3.98 -6.39 13.29
CA GLN A 149 2.77 -7.03 13.82
C GLN A 149 2.66 -8.42 13.21
N HIS A 150 2.94 -9.46 13.99
CA HIS A 150 2.82 -10.86 13.58
C HIS A 150 1.48 -11.42 14.05
N LEU A 151 0.56 -11.68 13.11
CA LEU A 151 -0.80 -12.14 13.36
C LEU A 151 -0.86 -13.66 13.21
N THR A 152 -1.00 -14.34 14.32
CA THR A 152 -1.06 -15.81 14.40
C THR A 152 -2.49 -16.29 14.73
N GLU A 153 -2.67 -17.10 15.75
CA GLU A 153 -3.95 -17.71 16.16
C GLU A 153 -5.09 -16.70 16.42
N ASN A 154 -4.74 -15.43 16.72
CA ASN A 154 -5.71 -14.37 16.96
C ASN A 154 -6.17 -13.65 15.69
N PHE A 155 -5.75 -14.08 14.50
CA PHE A 155 -6.19 -13.50 13.23
C PHE A 155 -7.69 -13.76 13.02
N ARG A 156 -8.48 -12.67 12.94
CA ARG A 156 -9.96 -12.70 12.85
C ARG A 156 -10.49 -12.37 11.46
N GLY A 157 -9.66 -12.51 10.44
CA GLY A 157 -10.02 -12.19 9.05
C GLY A 157 -9.63 -10.77 8.62
N LEU A 158 -9.73 -10.53 7.31
CA LEU A 158 -9.25 -9.29 6.69
C LEU A 158 -10.03 -8.05 7.11
N PRO A 159 -11.39 -8.08 7.24
CA PRO A 159 -12.13 -6.91 7.72
C PRO A 159 -11.69 -6.45 9.12
N ALA A 160 -11.56 -7.38 10.06
CA ALA A 160 -11.11 -7.06 11.43
C ALA A 160 -9.67 -6.54 11.48
N LEU A 161 -8.81 -7.03 10.58
CA LEU A 161 -7.45 -6.50 10.42
C LEU A 161 -7.48 -5.04 9.94
N LEU A 162 -8.28 -4.73 8.92
CA LEU A 162 -8.37 -3.36 8.40
C LEU A 162 -8.98 -2.40 9.42
N ASP A 163 -9.96 -2.84 10.23
CA ASP A 163 -10.51 -2.06 11.34
C ASP A 163 -9.41 -1.76 12.39
N MET A 164 -8.66 -2.78 12.81
CA MET A 164 -7.54 -2.63 13.74
C MET A 164 -6.49 -1.64 13.22
N LEU A 165 -6.10 -1.75 11.95
CA LEU A 165 -5.14 -0.82 11.34
C LEU A 165 -5.70 0.60 11.21
N GLY A 166 -6.99 0.74 10.93
CA GLY A 166 -7.68 2.04 10.92
C GLY A 166 -7.69 2.72 12.26
N ASP A 167 -7.92 1.97 13.35
CA ASP A 167 -7.85 2.47 14.74
C ASP A 167 -6.42 2.88 15.14
N MET A 168 -5.40 2.29 14.51
CA MET A 168 -3.99 2.69 14.63
C MET A 168 -3.62 3.88 13.73
N GLU A 169 -4.60 4.54 13.10
CA GLU A 169 -4.42 5.66 12.18
C GLU A 169 -3.56 5.33 10.93
N ILE A 170 -3.50 4.07 10.55
CA ILE A 170 -2.86 3.63 9.31
C ILE A 170 -3.74 4.08 8.14
N GLN A 171 -3.26 5.05 7.36
CA GLN A 171 -4.00 5.63 6.23
C GLN A 171 -3.74 4.88 4.93
N ARG A 172 -2.54 4.33 4.73
CA ARG A 172 -2.18 3.54 3.56
C ARG A 172 -1.54 2.22 3.97
N LEU A 173 -2.11 1.12 3.48
CA LEU A 173 -1.59 -0.25 3.58
C LEU A 173 -1.12 -0.70 2.20
N VAL A 174 0.15 -1.10 2.07
CA VAL A 174 0.66 -1.75 0.86
C VAL A 174 0.77 -3.25 1.08
N ILE A 175 0.18 -4.04 0.19
CA ILE A 175 0.29 -5.50 0.18
C ILE A 175 1.38 -5.88 -0.81
N GLU A 176 2.48 -6.42 -0.28
CA GLU A 176 3.59 -7.02 -1.03
C GLU A 176 3.60 -8.54 -0.81
N GLY A 177 2.42 -9.15 -0.86
CA GLY A 177 2.25 -10.58 -0.61
C GLY A 177 2.29 -11.43 -1.86
N GLY A 178 2.28 -12.76 -1.65
CA GLY A 178 2.10 -13.71 -2.74
C GLY A 178 0.64 -13.76 -3.23
N PRO A 179 0.38 -14.45 -4.36
CA PRO A 179 -0.93 -14.50 -5.00
C PRO A 179 -2.07 -14.91 -4.06
N THR A 180 -1.83 -15.84 -3.15
CA THR A 180 -2.87 -16.30 -2.19
C THR A 180 -3.38 -15.15 -1.33
N THR A 181 -2.49 -14.37 -0.72
CA THR A 181 -2.88 -13.22 0.12
C THR A 181 -3.60 -12.17 -0.72
N ILE A 182 -3.09 -11.85 -1.90
CA ILE A 182 -3.68 -10.86 -2.80
C ILE A 182 -5.09 -11.28 -3.22
N ASN A 183 -5.30 -12.54 -3.60
CA ASN A 183 -6.61 -13.02 -4.03
C ASN A 183 -7.66 -12.94 -2.93
N TYR A 184 -7.33 -13.24 -1.67
CA TYR A 184 -8.27 -13.04 -0.55
C TYR A 184 -8.71 -11.56 -0.43
N PHE A 185 -7.81 -10.61 -0.57
CA PHE A 185 -8.18 -9.19 -0.56
C PHE A 185 -9.04 -8.78 -1.77
N LEU A 186 -8.77 -9.34 -2.96
CA LEU A 186 -9.56 -9.08 -4.17
C LEU A 186 -10.95 -9.70 -4.06
N GLU A 187 -11.06 -10.96 -3.63
CA GLU A 187 -12.31 -11.68 -3.44
C GLU A 187 -13.25 -10.98 -2.43
N ASP A 188 -12.69 -10.44 -1.35
CA ASP A 188 -13.43 -9.66 -0.36
C ASP A 188 -13.69 -8.20 -0.80
N GLY A 189 -13.24 -7.79 -2.00
CA GLY A 189 -13.42 -6.43 -2.53
C GLY A 189 -12.67 -5.34 -1.76
N LEU A 190 -11.62 -5.70 -1.01
CA LEU A 190 -10.90 -4.84 -0.07
C LEU A 190 -9.72 -4.08 -0.68
N VAL A 191 -9.46 -4.22 -1.98
CA VAL A 191 -8.36 -3.52 -2.68
C VAL A 191 -8.89 -2.25 -3.34
N ASP A 192 -8.23 -1.12 -3.11
CA ASP A 192 -8.58 0.19 -3.70
C ASP A 192 -7.69 0.51 -4.91
N GLU A 193 -6.42 0.10 -4.87
CA GLU A 193 -5.43 0.30 -5.93
C GLU A 193 -4.63 -0.97 -6.16
N PHE A 194 -4.43 -1.34 -7.43
CA PHE A 194 -3.61 -2.50 -7.80
C PHE A 194 -2.50 -2.08 -8.76
N ILE A 195 -1.25 -2.16 -8.30
CA ILE A 195 -0.04 -1.82 -9.05
C ILE A 195 0.58 -3.11 -9.59
N HIS A 196 0.45 -3.32 -10.89
CA HIS A 196 1.00 -4.47 -11.60
C HIS A 196 2.26 -4.07 -12.36
N VAL A 197 3.41 -4.52 -11.87
CA VAL A 197 4.70 -4.37 -12.53
C VAL A 197 4.93 -5.58 -13.43
N ILE A 198 5.24 -5.36 -14.71
CA ILE A 198 5.45 -6.41 -15.71
C ILE A 198 6.90 -6.30 -16.19
N SER A 199 7.70 -7.31 -15.89
CA SER A 199 9.08 -7.44 -16.36
C SER A 199 9.12 -8.17 -17.71
N GLU A 200 10.14 -7.89 -18.51
CA GLU A 200 10.39 -8.60 -19.78
C GLU A 200 11.10 -9.95 -19.58
N VAL A 201 11.57 -10.24 -18.36
CA VAL A 201 12.18 -11.52 -18.03
C VAL A 201 11.13 -12.63 -18.04
N ASN A 202 11.52 -13.84 -18.44
CA ASN A 202 10.67 -15.03 -18.38
C ASN A 202 11.27 -16.05 -17.42
N HIS A 203 10.45 -16.54 -16.51
CA HIS A 203 10.85 -17.63 -15.61
C HIS A 203 10.92 -18.98 -16.34
N VAL A 204 11.89 -19.80 -15.98
CA VAL A 204 12.07 -21.14 -16.58
C VAL A 204 11.00 -22.12 -16.08
N LYS A 205 10.63 -22.00 -14.81
CA LYS A 205 9.58 -22.81 -14.16
C LYS A 205 8.55 -21.87 -13.55
N PRO A 206 7.66 -21.28 -14.39
CA PRO A 206 6.77 -20.22 -13.95
C PRO A 206 5.77 -20.69 -12.89
N VAL A 207 5.51 -19.82 -11.91
CA VAL A 207 4.42 -19.92 -10.96
C VAL A 207 3.34 -18.92 -11.40
N PRO A 208 2.34 -19.37 -12.18
CA PRO A 208 1.35 -18.46 -12.74
C PRO A 208 0.51 -17.84 -11.63
N SER A 209 0.14 -16.59 -11.84
CA SER A 209 -0.82 -15.89 -11.00
C SER A 209 -2.00 -15.44 -11.85
N ASN A 210 -3.17 -15.48 -11.28
CA ASN A 210 -4.38 -14.95 -11.90
C ASN A 210 -5.08 -14.04 -10.89
N PHE A 211 -5.32 -12.78 -11.27
CA PHE A 211 -5.97 -11.78 -10.45
C PHE A 211 -7.24 -11.31 -11.15
N ASP A 212 -8.38 -11.39 -10.49
CA ASP A 212 -9.61 -10.78 -10.99
C ASP A 212 -9.59 -9.27 -10.72
N LEU A 213 -9.37 -8.50 -11.78
CA LEU A 213 -9.32 -7.04 -11.76
C LEU A 213 -10.57 -6.39 -12.36
N SER A 214 -11.65 -7.14 -12.56
CA SER A 214 -12.88 -6.67 -13.19
C SER A 214 -13.63 -5.60 -12.39
N SER A 215 -13.34 -5.50 -11.08
CA SER A 215 -13.92 -4.48 -10.20
C SER A 215 -13.27 -3.09 -10.32
N PHE A 216 -12.16 -2.97 -11.04
CA PHE A 216 -11.46 -1.70 -11.22
C PHE A 216 -11.95 -1.00 -12.49
N SER A 217 -12.27 0.29 -12.36
CA SER A 217 -12.86 1.09 -13.44
C SER A 217 -11.84 1.91 -14.23
N LYS A 218 -10.70 2.23 -13.65
CA LYS A 218 -9.65 3.08 -14.23
C LYS A 218 -8.34 2.31 -14.34
N VAL A 219 -7.66 2.46 -15.47
CA VAL A 219 -6.34 1.85 -15.69
C VAL A 219 -5.39 2.89 -16.27
N GLU A 220 -4.31 3.14 -15.54
CA GLU A 220 -3.21 3.98 -16.02
C GLU A 220 -2.00 3.11 -16.33
N THR A 221 -1.18 3.57 -17.29
CA THR A 221 0.06 2.87 -17.66
C THR A 221 1.23 3.82 -17.54
N SER A 222 2.30 3.35 -16.91
CA SER A 222 3.57 4.07 -16.74
C SER A 222 4.75 3.08 -16.83
N ASN A 223 5.96 3.58 -16.59
CA ASN A 223 7.16 2.73 -16.51
C ASN A 223 7.89 3.00 -15.18
N TRP A 224 8.42 1.94 -14.59
CA TRP A 224 9.37 2.00 -13.47
C TRP A 224 10.70 1.40 -13.94
N GLY A 225 11.62 2.25 -14.40
CA GLY A 225 12.77 1.80 -15.15
C GLY A 225 12.35 1.21 -16.50
N ILE A 226 12.76 -0.02 -16.78
CA ILE A 226 12.41 -0.77 -17.99
C ILE A 226 11.07 -1.51 -17.87
N GLU A 227 10.56 -1.70 -16.67
CA GLU A 227 9.32 -2.43 -16.43
C GLU A 227 8.10 -1.59 -16.83
N LYS A 228 7.13 -2.23 -17.48
CA LYS A 228 5.81 -1.67 -17.73
C LYS A 228 4.96 -1.80 -16.46
N VAL A 229 4.31 -0.70 -16.08
CA VAL A 229 3.46 -0.67 -14.89
C VAL A 229 2.03 -0.32 -15.28
N LYS A 230 1.08 -1.12 -14.83
CA LYS A 230 -0.35 -0.82 -14.91
C LYS A 230 -0.88 -0.55 -13.51
N ILE A 231 -1.56 0.58 -13.34
CA ILE A 231 -2.18 0.97 -12.07
C ILE A 231 -3.69 0.95 -12.28
N TYR A 232 -4.36 0.10 -11.52
CA TYR A 232 -5.81 -0.07 -11.55
C TYR A 232 -6.39 0.58 -10.31
N THR A 233 -7.43 1.43 -10.46
CA THR A 233 -8.14 2.08 -9.35
C THR A 233 -9.66 1.90 -9.50
N LYS A 234 -10.36 1.88 -8.37
CA LYS A 234 -11.83 1.84 -8.31
C LYS A 234 -12.48 3.14 -8.71
#